data_10f519ad65e7dc6889834815348fdd8f
#
_entry.id   10f519ad65e7dc6889834815348fdd8f
#
_cell.length_a   1.000
_cell.length_b   1.000
_cell.length_c   1.000
_cell.angle_alpha   90.00
_cell.angle_beta   90.00
_cell.angle_gamma   90.00
#
_symmetry.space_group_name_H-M   'P 1'
#
loop_
_entity.id
_entity.type
_entity.pdbx_description
1 polymer ?
#
loop_
_entity_poly.entity_id
_entity_poly.type
_entity_poly.pdbx_seq_one_letter_code
_entity_poly.pdbx_strand_id
1 'polypeptide(L)'
;MQVFTNSNYSVSVDESLNILRFDWEDGHAGMSYEDFQEACCNFIGYGFEYQAKHIVIDVRNFQLQLPPEFPAWQRDEHYPRYFKLGIQKVAYIMPETALAHAKEIPASDGHFALRNFADPAIANRWLLN
;
A
#
# COMPACT_ATOMS: atom_id res chain seq x y z
N MET A 1 11.48 8.38 -7.23
CA MET A 1 12.13 7.58 -8.29
C MET A 1 11.26 6.37 -8.60
N GLN A 2 10.82 6.25 -9.83
CA GLN A 2 10.03 5.09 -10.23
C GLN A 2 10.95 3.88 -10.40
N VAL A 3 10.63 2.77 -9.72
CA VAL A 3 11.45 1.55 -9.77
C VAL A 3 10.78 0.42 -10.55
N PHE A 4 9.48 0.54 -10.81
CA PHE A 4 8.73 -0.43 -11.61
C PHE A 4 7.50 0.22 -12.21
N THR A 5 7.16 -0.13 -13.45
CA THR A 5 5.89 0.25 -14.08
C THR A 5 5.50 -0.78 -15.14
N ASN A 6 4.20 -1.02 -15.23
CA ASN A 6 3.58 -1.73 -16.34
C ASN A 6 2.19 -1.13 -16.58
N SER A 7 1.35 -1.78 -17.40
CA SER A 7 0.01 -1.28 -17.68
C SER A 7 -0.93 -1.36 -16.47
N ASN A 8 -0.58 -2.13 -15.44
CA ASN A 8 -1.46 -2.41 -14.31
C ASN A 8 -1.13 -1.58 -13.08
N TYR A 9 0.15 -1.30 -12.82
CA TYR A 9 0.56 -0.57 -11.62
C TYR A 9 1.98 0.00 -11.76
N SER A 10 2.32 0.89 -10.85
CA SER A 10 3.67 1.41 -10.74
C SER A 10 4.12 1.46 -9.28
N VAL A 11 5.43 1.36 -9.08
CA VAL A 11 6.05 1.43 -7.76
C VAL A 11 7.11 2.52 -7.81
N SER A 12 7.09 3.40 -6.81
CA SER A 12 8.07 4.48 -6.67
C SER A 12 8.70 4.44 -5.28
N VAL A 13 9.92 4.95 -5.17
CA VAL A 13 10.65 5.02 -3.91
C VAL A 13 11.16 6.44 -3.70
N ASP A 14 10.96 6.98 -2.51
CA ASP A 14 11.67 8.17 -2.05
C ASP A 14 12.69 7.72 -1.01
N GLU A 15 13.94 7.57 -1.45
CA GLU A 15 15.00 7.05 -0.59
C GLU A 15 15.34 8.00 0.56
N SER A 16 15.21 9.31 0.35
CA SER A 16 15.53 10.30 1.39
C SER A 16 14.54 10.25 2.55
N LEU A 17 13.30 9.82 2.29
CA LEU A 17 12.22 9.75 3.28
C LEU A 17 11.86 8.31 3.65
N ASN A 18 12.48 7.32 3.03
CA ASN A 18 12.20 5.89 3.23
C ASN A 18 10.74 5.52 2.93
N ILE A 19 10.14 6.16 1.91
CA ILE A 19 8.75 5.93 1.52
C ILE A 19 8.70 5.08 0.24
N LEU A 20 7.90 4.03 0.29
CA LEU A 20 7.55 3.19 -0.85
C LEU A 20 6.12 3.52 -1.26
N ARG A 21 5.91 3.79 -2.56
CA ARG A 21 4.60 4.19 -3.09
C ARG A 21 4.10 3.21 -4.12
N PHE A 22 2.82 2.86 -4.01
CA PHE A 22 2.11 1.95 -4.91
C PHE A 22 0.96 2.70 -5.58
N ASP A 23 0.96 2.76 -6.92
CA ASP A 23 -0.10 3.39 -7.69
C ASP A 23 -0.71 2.39 -8.66
N TRP A 24 -2.05 2.32 -8.71
CA TRP A 24 -2.76 1.47 -9.65
C TRP A 24 -3.00 2.22 -10.96
N GLU A 25 -2.60 1.59 -12.06
CA GLU A 25 -2.79 2.13 -13.41
C GLU A 25 -4.08 1.55 -14.02
N ASP A 26 -4.55 2.12 -15.14
CA ASP A 26 -5.85 1.75 -15.73
C ASP A 26 -5.97 0.28 -16.08
N GLY A 27 -4.87 -0.36 -16.49
CA GLY A 27 -4.87 -1.76 -16.89
C GLY A 27 -5.18 -2.75 -15.78
N HIS A 28 -5.08 -2.33 -14.50
CA HIS A 28 -5.30 -3.24 -13.37
C HIS A 28 -6.71 -3.82 -13.32
N ALA A 29 -7.68 -3.13 -13.89
CA ALA A 29 -9.09 -3.60 -13.87
C ALA A 29 -9.28 -4.96 -14.55
N GLY A 30 -8.35 -5.37 -15.43
CA GLY A 30 -8.35 -6.68 -16.07
C GLY A 30 -7.55 -7.75 -15.35
N MET A 31 -6.96 -7.46 -14.18
CA MET A 31 -6.16 -8.43 -13.46
C MET A 31 -7.01 -9.51 -12.80
N SER A 32 -6.46 -10.74 -12.75
CA SER A 32 -7.01 -11.78 -11.88
C SER A 32 -6.61 -11.49 -10.43
N TYR A 33 -7.25 -12.19 -9.50
CA TYR A 33 -6.84 -12.11 -8.10
C TYR A 33 -5.41 -12.59 -7.89
N GLU A 34 -4.98 -13.63 -8.62
CA GLU A 34 -3.60 -14.11 -8.54
C GLU A 34 -2.61 -13.04 -9.02
N ASP A 35 -2.92 -12.36 -10.10
CA ASP A 35 -2.09 -11.25 -10.60
C ASP A 35 -2.02 -10.11 -9.59
N PHE A 36 -3.14 -9.83 -8.92
CA PHE A 36 -3.18 -8.82 -7.85
C PHE A 36 -2.26 -9.22 -6.70
N GLN A 37 -2.30 -10.48 -6.27
CA GLN A 37 -1.43 -10.97 -5.19
C GLN A 37 0.05 -10.88 -5.59
N GLU A 38 0.37 -11.22 -6.84
CA GLU A 38 1.74 -11.07 -7.36
C GLU A 38 2.19 -9.62 -7.37
N ALA A 39 1.31 -8.69 -7.73
CA ALA A 39 1.60 -7.27 -7.70
C ALA A 39 1.93 -6.80 -6.28
N CYS A 40 1.15 -7.23 -5.29
CA CYS A 40 1.41 -6.91 -3.89
C CYS A 40 2.76 -7.47 -3.41
N CYS A 41 3.09 -8.69 -3.82
CA CYS A 41 4.38 -9.31 -3.47
C CYS A 41 5.55 -8.59 -4.14
N ASN A 42 5.40 -8.22 -5.40
CA ASN A 42 6.42 -7.45 -6.12
C ASN A 42 6.64 -6.09 -5.46
N PHE A 43 5.55 -5.41 -5.10
CA PHE A 43 5.60 -4.13 -4.44
C PHE A 43 6.43 -4.19 -3.14
N ILE A 44 6.10 -5.12 -2.24
CA ILE A 44 6.82 -5.19 -0.96
C ILE A 44 8.26 -5.69 -1.14
N GLY A 45 8.53 -6.43 -2.20
CA GLY A 45 9.90 -6.82 -2.56
C GLY A 45 10.79 -5.61 -2.78
N TYR A 46 10.29 -4.57 -3.42
CA TYR A 46 11.01 -3.30 -3.54
C TYR A 46 11.21 -2.63 -2.19
N GLY A 47 10.25 -2.80 -1.27
CA GLY A 47 10.42 -2.33 0.10
C GLY A 47 11.65 -2.93 0.78
N PHE A 48 11.86 -4.23 0.61
CA PHE A 48 13.07 -4.89 1.13
C PHE A 48 14.33 -4.40 0.43
N GLU A 49 14.29 -4.25 -0.89
CA GLU A 49 15.45 -3.79 -1.66
C GLU A 49 15.90 -2.39 -1.24
N TYR A 50 14.96 -1.47 -1.01
CA TYR A 50 15.25 -0.08 -0.70
C TYR A 50 15.13 0.25 0.79
N GLN A 51 14.88 -0.73 1.65
CA GLN A 51 14.78 -0.56 3.10
C GLN A 51 13.71 0.47 3.50
N ALA A 52 12.54 0.38 2.88
CA ALA A 52 11.45 1.30 3.15
C ALA A 52 10.96 1.18 4.61
N LYS A 53 10.51 2.29 5.18
CA LYS A 53 9.92 2.34 6.53
C LYS A 53 8.47 2.79 6.52
N HIS A 54 8.03 3.44 5.44
CA HIS A 54 6.68 3.94 5.28
C HIS A 54 6.14 3.55 3.91
N ILE A 55 4.84 3.33 3.84
CA ILE A 55 4.16 2.91 2.61
C ILE A 55 3.01 3.86 2.31
N VAL A 56 2.88 4.24 1.04
CA VAL A 56 1.71 4.95 0.51
C VAL A 56 1.08 4.08 -0.57
N ILE A 57 -0.20 3.81 -0.46
CA ILE A 57 -0.96 3.05 -1.45
C ILE A 57 -2.12 3.92 -1.92
N ASP A 58 -2.10 4.31 -3.19
CA ASP A 58 -3.15 5.13 -3.78
C ASP A 58 -4.19 4.22 -4.42
N VAL A 59 -5.37 4.14 -3.82
CA VAL A 59 -6.46 3.30 -4.30
C VAL A 59 -7.61 4.10 -4.90
N ARG A 60 -7.41 5.39 -5.20
CA ARG A 60 -8.48 6.22 -5.77
C ARG A 60 -8.99 5.68 -7.10
N ASN A 61 -8.13 5.04 -7.88
CA ASN A 61 -8.45 4.43 -9.16
C ASN A 61 -8.75 2.93 -9.08
N PHE A 62 -8.72 2.35 -7.88
CA PHE A 62 -8.81 0.91 -7.73
C PHE A 62 -10.21 0.42 -8.05
N GLN A 63 -10.32 -0.53 -8.99
CA GLN A 63 -11.60 -1.01 -9.51
C GLN A 63 -11.79 -2.52 -9.41
N LEU A 64 -10.78 -3.27 -8.93
CA LEU A 64 -10.91 -4.70 -8.76
C LEU A 64 -11.86 -5.03 -7.62
N GLN A 65 -12.74 -6.02 -7.87
CA GLN A 65 -13.50 -6.64 -6.80
C GLN A 65 -12.67 -7.78 -6.22
N LEU A 66 -12.25 -7.61 -4.97
CA LEU A 66 -11.44 -8.62 -4.30
C LEU A 66 -12.35 -9.69 -3.69
N PRO A 67 -11.92 -10.97 -3.73
CA PRO A 67 -12.75 -12.04 -3.19
C PRO A 67 -12.86 -12.00 -1.67
N PRO A 68 -13.84 -12.71 -1.06
CA PRO A 68 -14.02 -12.71 0.39
C PRO A 68 -12.79 -13.17 1.18
N GLU A 69 -11.93 -13.99 0.59
CA GLU A 69 -10.71 -14.47 1.24
C GLU A 69 -9.59 -13.44 1.30
N PHE A 70 -9.72 -12.29 0.64
CA PHE A 70 -8.66 -11.28 0.59
C PHE A 70 -8.23 -10.78 1.99
N PRO A 71 -9.15 -10.43 2.91
CA PRO A 71 -8.71 -9.95 4.23
C PRO A 71 -7.87 -10.99 5.01
N ALA A 72 -8.21 -12.27 4.89
CA ALA A 72 -7.44 -13.33 5.54
C ALA A 72 -6.06 -13.48 4.90
N TRP A 73 -5.97 -13.43 3.58
CA TRP A 73 -4.69 -13.47 2.87
C TRP A 73 -3.81 -12.29 3.27
N GLN A 74 -4.39 -11.09 3.32
CA GLN A 74 -3.68 -9.89 3.69
C GLN A 74 -3.10 -10.00 5.10
N ARG A 75 -3.90 -10.46 6.06
CA ARG A 75 -3.50 -10.62 7.45
C ARG A 75 -2.44 -11.72 7.63
N ASP A 76 -2.64 -12.87 6.97
CA ASP A 76 -1.85 -14.07 7.26
C ASP A 76 -0.61 -14.20 6.36
N GLU A 77 -0.65 -13.64 5.15
CA GLU A 77 0.41 -13.82 4.15
C GLU A 77 1.14 -12.52 3.80
N HIS A 78 0.41 -11.40 3.70
CA HIS A 78 0.97 -10.16 3.17
C HIS A 78 1.53 -9.25 4.27
N TYR A 79 0.75 -8.95 5.29
CA TYR A 79 1.20 -8.09 6.39
C TYR A 79 2.39 -8.63 7.18
N PRO A 80 2.58 -9.94 7.34
CA PRO A 80 3.81 -10.44 7.97
C PRO A 80 5.09 -9.96 7.29
N ARG A 81 5.05 -9.70 5.98
CA ARG A 81 6.19 -9.13 5.26
C ARG A 81 6.45 -7.68 5.66
N TYR A 82 5.39 -6.92 5.94
CA TYR A 82 5.53 -5.56 6.45
C TYR A 82 6.21 -5.57 7.83
N PHE A 83 5.82 -6.50 8.68
CA PHE A 83 6.43 -6.64 10.01
C PHE A 83 7.91 -6.98 9.92
N LYS A 84 8.28 -7.92 9.04
CA LYS A 84 9.68 -8.31 8.85
C LYS A 84 10.53 -7.15 8.35
N LEU A 85 9.99 -6.31 7.50
CA LEU A 85 10.68 -5.15 6.97
C LEU A 85 10.79 -4.03 8.01
N GLY A 86 9.94 -4.04 9.03
CA GLY A 86 9.90 -2.98 10.04
C GLY A 86 9.15 -1.74 9.57
N ILE A 87 8.11 -1.93 8.76
CA ILE A 87 7.25 -0.82 8.31
C ILE A 87 6.61 -0.18 9.54
N GLN A 88 6.63 1.15 9.61
CA GLN A 88 6.11 1.93 10.72
C GLN A 88 4.74 2.51 10.44
N LYS A 89 4.52 3.01 9.22
CA LYS A 89 3.25 3.67 8.85
C LYS A 89 2.85 3.27 7.44
N VAL A 90 1.54 3.02 7.27
CA VAL A 90 0.91 2.75 5.98
C VAL A 90 -0.21 3.76 5.78
N ALA A 91 -0.13 4.54 4.70
CA ALA A 91 -1.17 5.50 4.33
C ALA A 91 -1.88 5.01 3.07
N TYR A 92 -3.20 4.88 3.15
CA TYR A 92 -4.04 4.67 1.98
C TYR A 92 -4.61 6.00 1.55
N ILE A 93 -4.55 6.28 0.24
CA ILE A 93 -5.22 7.44 -0.36
C ILE A 93 -6.42 6.90 -1.11
N MET A 94 -7.61 7.34 -0.74
CA MET A 94 -8.87 6.80 -1.28
C MET A 94 -9.87 7.91 -1.56
N PRO A 95 -10.93 7.63 -2.35
CA PRO A 95 -11.99 8.61 -2.54
C PRO A 95 -12.60 9.00 -1.19
N GLU A 96 -12.97 10.28 -1.05
CA GLU A 96 -13.55 10.78 0.19
C GLU A 96 -14.80 10.00 0.62
N THR A 97 -15.57 9.54 -0.35
CA THR A 97 -16.77 8.73 -0.09
C THR A 97 -16.47 7.38 0.56
N ALA A 98 -15.25 6.87 0.43
CA ALA A 98 -14.83 5.59 1.02
C ALA A 98 -14.34 5.73 2.46
N LEU A 99 -13.99 6.93 2.91
CA LEU A 99 -13.36 7.13 4.23
C LEU A 99 -14.25 6.68 5.39
N ALA A 100 -15.57 6.89 5.28
CA ALA A 100 -16.51 6.57 6.35
C ALA A 100 -16.56 5.08 6.66
N HIS A 101 -16.19 4.21 5.71
CA HIS A 101 -16.28 2.77 5.84
C HIS A 101 -14.91 2.09 5.93
N ALA A 102 -13.83 2.86 5.85
CA ALA A 102 -12.47 2.32 5.86
C ALA A 102 -11.98 2.11 7.28
N LYS A 103 -11.30 0.98 7.49
CA LYS A 103 -10.74 0.63 8.80
C LYS A 103 -9.32 1.16 8.93
N GLU A 104 -8.96 1.57 10.14
CA GLU A 104 -7.61 2.01 10.49
C GLU A 104 -7.01 1.09 11.54
N ILE A 105 -5.68 1.05 11.59
CA ILE A 105 -4.94 0.28 12.59
C ILE A 105 -4.13 1.29 13.41
N PRO A 106 -4.41 1.44 14.71
CA PRO A 106 -3.63 2.35 15.55
C PRO A 106 -2.21 1.82 15.78
N ALA A 107 -1.29 2.73 16.04
CA ALA A 107 0.08 2.36 16.34
C ALA A 107 0.14 1.50 17.61
N SER A 108 0.92 0.43 17.56
CA SER A 108 1.17 -0.43 18.72
C SER A 108 2.53 -1.11 18.56
N ASP A 109 3.04 -1.66 19.66
CA ASP A 109 4.35 -2.32 19.64
C ASP A 109 4.35 -3.50 18.65
N GLY A 110 5.32 -3.48 17.74
CA GLY A 110 5.50 -4.53 16.74
C GLY A 110 4.54 -4.46 15.57
N HIS A 111 3.67 -3.45 15.51
CA HIS A 111 2.72 -3.26 14.42
C HIS A 111 2.86 -1.89 13.77
N PHE A 112 2.61 -1.82 12.46
CA PHE A 112 2.52 -0.54 11.77
C PHE A 112 1.18 0.14 12.10
N ALA A 113 1.16 1.47 12.04
CA ALA A 113 -0.08 2.23 12.05
C ALA A 113 -0.59 2.34 10.62
N LEU A 114 -1.90 2.19 10.41
CA LEU A 114 -2.53 2.33 9.10
C LEU A 114 -3.63 3.38 9.18
N ARG A 115 -3.54 4.41 8.33
CA ARG A 115 -4.56 5.46 8.26
C ARG A 115 -4.98 5.71 6.82
N ASN A 116 -6.21 6.21 6.67
CA ASN A 116 -6.83 6.47 5.38
C ASN A 116 -7.00 7.99 5.19
N PHE A 117 -6.70 8.45 3.97
CA PHE A 117 -6.73 9.87 3.63
C PHE A 117 -7.38 10.07 2.27
N ALA A 118 -8.07 11.19 2.09
CA ALA A 118 -8.52 11.64 0.78
C ALA A 118 -7.51 12.59 0.14
N ASP A 119 -6.72 13.30 0.95
CA ASP A 119 -5.77 14.30 0.49
C ASP A 119 -4.34 13.76 0.62
N PRO A 120 -3.62 13.60 -0.52
CA PRO A 120 -2.22 13.13 -0.50
C PRO A 120 -1.28 14.00 0.33
N ALA A 121 -1.50 15.31 0.40
CA ALA A 121 -0.64 16.21 1.18
C ALA A 121 -0.77 15.93 2.67
N ILE A 122 -1.99 15.65 3.15
CA ILE A 122 -2.22 15.30 4.55
C ILE A 122 -1.59 13.94 4.87
N ALA A 123 -1.71 12.97 3.96
CA ALA A 123 -1.07 11.67 4.11
C ALA A 123 0.44 11.81 4.26
N ASN A 124 1.08 12.60 3.41
CA ASN A 124 2.51 12.82 3.47
C ASN A 124 2.95 13.45 4.79
N ARG A 125 2.20 14.44 5.29
CA ARG A 125 2.51 15.05 6.58
C ARG A 125 2.44 14.05 7.73
N TRP A 126 1.45 13.18 7.70
CA TRP A 126 1.32 12.14 8.73
C TRP A 126 2.49 11.16 8.69
N LEU A 127 2.92 10.75 7.49
CA LEU A 127 4.04 9.82 7.34
C LEU A 127 5.34 10.38 7.91
N LEU A 128 5.54 11.69 7.82
CA LEU A 128 6.80 12.34 8.19
C LEU A 128 6.85 12.82 9.64
N ASN A 129 5.78 12.64 10.38
CA ASN A 129 5.74 13.08 11.78
C ASN A 129 6.27 12.03 12.74
#